data_f989fcd9cbdcea697079662f56803085
#
_entry.id   f989fcd9cbdcea697079662f56803085
#
_cell.length_a   1.000
_cell.length_b   1.000
_cell.length_c   1.000
_cell.angle_alpha   90.00
_cell.angle_beta   90.00
_cell.angle_gamma   90.00
#
_symmetry.space_group_name_H-M   'P 1'
#
loop_
_entity.id
_entity.type
_entity.pdbx_description
1 polymer ?
#
loop_
_entity_poly.entity_id
_entity_poly.type
_entity_poly.pdbx_seq_one_letter_code
_entity_poly.pdbx_strand_id
1 'polypeptide(L)'
;MRPSLTTVFLALLDEIAPHILRLWKTCQTDRNMVHILRQKHIDTEHYGIGLTKLREIREGMGLRRTRQQGHTIESIRDAMIDLRQMYLKAGIREVISLLFHERDMSVARSVVSSYFAVYEPELVRERKSRCLKRRRFWAAGVNDLFAVDQHDKWLRFGLGLHTGIEPFSGRIMWICVWHSNRNPQLILSYYLNTIEELGYMLLITQSDLGTENFRIANAQTLLRQCYDPDLRGMLQHRWMRSKKNVMPEITWSQLRRCFTPAFETLLDHGVNEGWYDVRNTLQNMVFCWVFIPWLQQELDVYIQHQWHHLTFYQILPHGVPSLIYDSPKDFNALDFKVTIDRDGVDHVRELYINSAHPVFDIVPPTLGDFIQHCYDEMGCPEVTRTNVWIVYRNLLSILQLADNVPPTLLPNEAEEDSVLPLLEGCSDLPFCEEPNGPYYMGGVGGGLGLGMGYNSVQFGYPLMSVKILPITVSWTL
;
A
#
# COMPACT_ATOMS: atom_id res chain seq x y z
N MET A 1 -21.32 -22.52 -42.90
CA MET A 1 -20.67 -21.39 -43.56
C MET A 1 -19.87 -20.64 -42.50
N ARG A 2 -18.55 -20.57 -42.60
CA ARG A 2 -17.75 -19.72 -41.73
C ARG A 2 -17.86 -18.29 -42.25
N PRO A 3 -18.22 -17.28 -41.46
CA PRO A 3 -18.22 -15.91 -41.95
C PRO A 3 -16.79 -15.51 -42.32
N SER A 4 -16.63 -14.88 -43.45
CA SER A 4 -15.38 -14.35 -43.96
C SER A 4 -14.83 -13.32 -42.99
N LEU A 5 -13.52 -13.40 -42.68
CA LEU A 5 -12.76 -12.45 -41.89
C LEU A 5 -12.71 -11.11 -42.65
N THR A 6 -13.71 -10.28 -42.43
CA THR A 6 -13.74 -8.92 -43.01
C THR A 6 -13.17 -7.93 -42.00
N THR A 7 -12.09 -7.31 -42.42
CA THR A 7 -11.57 -5.99 -42.03
C THR A 7 -11.80 -5.53 -40.57
N VAL A 8 -10.82 -5.80 -39.72
CA VAL A 8 -10.73 -5.22 -38.39
C VAL A 8 -10.41 -3.73 -38.56
N PHE A 9 -11.33 -2.87 -38.18
CA PHE A 9 -11.18 -1.42 -38.27
C PHE A 9 -10.15 -0.90 -37.26
N LEU A 10 -9.26 -0.01 -37.70
CA LEU A 10 -8.18 0.62 -36.91
C LEU A 10 -8.67 1.61 -35.83
N ALA A 11 -9.95 1.92 -35.79
CA ALA A 11 -10.52 2.90 -34.86
C ALA A 11 -10.45 2.49 -33.35
N LEU A 12 -10.17 1.22 -33.08
CA LEU A 12 -10.07 0.69 -31.71
C LEU A 12 -8.67 0.76 -31.10
N LEU A 13 -7.66 1.22 -31.82
CA LEU A 13 -6.30 1.19 -31.27
C LEU A 13 -6.16 2.04 -30.03
N ASP A 14 -6.72 3.24 -30.03
CA ASP A 14 -6.66 4.18 -28.91
C ASP A 14 -7.42 3.65 -27.69
N GLU A 15 -8.51 2.89 -27.90
CA GLU A 15 -9.29 2.27 -26.83
C GLU A 15 -8.57 1.07 -26.22
N ILE A 16 -7.92 0.22 -27.03
CA ILE A 16 -7.30 -1.01 -26.53
C ILE A 16 -5.83 -0.82 -26.10
N ALA A 17 -5.14 0.22 -26.56
CA ALA A 17 -3.74 0.46 -26.23
C ALA A 17 -3.47 0.57 -24.72
N PRO A 18 -4.28 1.29 -23.92
CA PRO A 18 -4.12 1.34 -22.46
C PRO A 18 -4.25 -0.04 -21.82
N HIS A 19 -5.19 -0.87 -22.30
CA HIS A 19 -5.38 -2.22 -21.80
C HIS A 19 -4.22 -3.14 -22.18
N ILE A 20 -3.68 -3.01 -23.39
CA ILE A 20 -2.46 -3.73 -23.80
C ILE A 20 -1.28 -3.36 -22.90
N LEU A 21 -1.07 -2.07 -22.64
CA LEU A 21 -0.01 -1.59 -21.76
C LEU A 21 -0.16 -2.13 -20.33
N ARG A 22 -1.38 -2.10 -19.78
CA ARG A 22 -1.67 -2.67 -18.45
C ARG A 22 -1.33 -4.16 -18.40
N LEU A 23 -1.81 -4.94 -19.37
CA LEU A 23 -1.55 -6.38 -19.45
C LEU A 23 -0.07 -6.69 -19.70
N TRP A 24 0.62 -5.84 -20.44
CA TRP A 24 2.07 -5.92 -20.64
C TRP A 24 2.83 -5.73 -19.32
N LYS A 25 2.51 -4.67 -18.57
CA LYS A 25 3.12 -4.40 -17.25
C LYS A 25 2.90 -5.52 -16.24
N THR A 26 1.79 -6.27 -16.36
CA THR A 26 1.55 -7.47 -15.55
C THR A 26 2.19 -8.74 -16.12
N CYS A 27 3.13 -8.60 -17.07
CA CYS A 27 3.89 -9.69 -17.68
C CYS A 27 3.04 -10.81 -18.33
N GLN A 28 1.81 -10.48 -18.78
CA GLN A 28 0.96 -11.46 -19.42
C GLN A 28 1.54 -11.96 -20.75
N THR A 29 1.29 -13.25 -21.06
CA THR A 29 1.66 -13.82 -22.36
C THR A 29 0.78 -13.24 -23.46
N ASP A 30 1.27 -13.19 -24.70
CA ASP A 30 0.49 -12.68 -25.85
C ASP A 30 -0.83 -13.44 -26.00
N ARG A 31 -0.86 -14.76 -25.69
CA ARG A 31 -2.09 -15.57 -25.72
C ARG A 31 -3.09 -15.12 -24.65
N ASN A 32 -2.63 -14.90 -23.42
CA ASN A 32 -3.48 -14.42 -22.34
C ASN A 32 -3.97 -12.99 -22.62
N MET A 33 -3.13 -12.13 -23.15
CA MET A 33 -3.52 -10.76 -23.54
C MET A 33 -4.66 -10.79 -24.58
N VAL A 34 -4.54 -11.60 -25.63
CA VAL A 34 -5.61 -11.77 -26.64
C VAL A 34 -6.89 -12.29 -25.98
N HIS A 35 -6.77 -13.26 -25.08
CA HIS A 35 -7.92 -13.84 -24.40
C HIS A 35 -8.66 -12.80 -23.55
N ILE A 36 -7.92 -12.07 -22.70
CA ILE A 36 -8.49 -11.05 -21.83
C ILE A 36 -9.08 -9.88 -22.63
N LEU A 37 -8.38 -9.41 -23.66
CA LEU A 37 -8.89 -8.35 -24.53
C LEU A 37 -10.22 -8.73 -25.18
N ARG A 38 -10.33 -9.95 -25.71
CA ARG A 38 -11.57 -10.45 -26.33
C ARG A 38 -12.71 -10.59 -25.32
N GLN A 39 -12.42 -10.97 -24.09
CA GLN A 39 -13.47 -11.19 -23.08
C GLN A 39 -13.97 -9.89 -22.44
N LYS A 40 -13.09 -8.90 -22.28
CA LYS A 40 -13.39 -7.75 -21.40
C LYS A 40 -13.37 -6.38 -22.10
N HIS A 41 -12.73 -6.27 -23.26
CA HIS A 41 -12.40 -4.97 -23.84
C HIS A 41 -12.72 -4.84 -25.33
N ILE A 42 -13.15 -5.90 -25.98
CA ILE A 42 -13.46 -5.90 -27.41
C ILE A 42 -14.85 -6.50 -27.61
N ASP A 43 -15.70 -5.78 -28.31
CA ASP A 43 -16.96 -6.33 -28.81
C ASP A 43 -16.65 -7.35 -29.91
N THR A 44 -16.74 -8.63 -29.56
CA THR A 44 -16.40 -9.75 -30.46
C THR A 44 -17.43 -10.00 -31.55
N GLU A 45 -18.61 -9.36 -31.53
CA GLU A 45 -19.59 -9.42 -32.60
C GLU A 45 -19.12 -8.58 -33.81
N HIS A 46 -18.44 -7.46 -33.57
CA HIS A 46 -18.02 -6.50 -34.59
C HIS A 46 -16.51 -6.53 -34.84
N TYR A 47 -15.71 -6.88 -33.83
CA TYR A 47 -14.24 -6.76 -33.90
C TYR A 47 -13.54 -8.03 -33.47
N GLY A 48 -12.33 -8.24 -33.98
CA GLY A 48 -11.50 -9.35 -33.58
C GLY A 48 -10.02 -8.98 -33.51
N ILE A 49 -9.32 -9.46 -32.49
CA ILE A 49 -7.87 -9.37 -32.39
C ILE A 49 -7.27 -10.78 -32.37
N GLY A 50 -6.25 -11.01 -33.22
CA GLY A 50 -5.48 -12.25 -33.25
C GLY A 50 -4.07 -12.02 -32.67
N LEU A 51 -3.36 -13.14 -32.46
CA LEU A 51 -1.98 -13.10 -31.94
C LEU A 51 -1.03 -12.27 -32.81
N THR A 52 -1.16 -12.39 -34.14
CA THR A 52 -0.31 -11.64 -35.09
C THR A 52 -0.58 -10.15 -34.95
N LYS A 53 -1.85 -9.75 -34.96
CA LYS A 53 -2.22 -8.34 -34.86
C LYS A 53 -1.85 -7.74 -33.51
N LEU A 54 -2.06 -8.49 -32.39
CA LEU A 54 -1.59 -8.04 -31.07
C LEU A 54 -0.08 -7.80 -31.07
N ARG A 55 0.73 -8.68 -31.68
CA ARG A 55 2.18 -8.52 -31.74
C ARG A 55 2.59 -7.27 -32.54
N GLU A 56 1.96 -7.04 -33.69
CA GLU A 56 2.21 -5.83 -34.49
C GLU A 56 1.92 -4.56 -33.67
N ILE A 57 0.76 -4.51 -33.01
CA ILE A 57 0.38 -3.37 -32.16
C ILE A 57 1.38 -3.18 -31.03
N ARG A 58 1.68 -4.25 -30.29
CA ARG A 58 2.62 -4.24 -29.18
C ARG A 58 4.02 -3.77 -29.60
N GLU A 59 4.51 -4.27 -30.74
CA GLU A 59 5.80 -3.87 -31.30
C GLU A 59 5.79 -2.42 -31.77
N GLY A 60 4.68 -1.97 -32.37
CA GLY A 60 4.46 -0.56 -32.71
C GLY A 60 4.46 0.37 -31.47
N MET A 61 4.00 -0.12 -30.33
CA MET A 61 4.09 0.57 -29.03
C MET A 61 5.49 0.47 -28.38
N GLY A 62 6.47 -0.15 -29.01
CA GLY A 62 7.82 -0.34 -28.46
C GLY A 62 7.95 -1.45 -27.40
N LEU A 63 6.87 -2.21 -27.13
CA LEU A 63 6.82 -3.25 -26.09
C LEU A 63 7.46 -4.56 -26.59
N ARG A 64 8.78 -4.69 -26.45
CA ARG A 64 9.59 -5.79 -26.97
C ARG A 64 9.82 -6.88 -25.94
N ARG A 65 9.63 -8.16 -26.31
CA ARG A 65 9.89 -9.33 -25.46
C ARG A 65 11.38 -9.63 -25.31
N THR A 66 11.72 -10.44 -24.30
CA THR A 66 13.08 -10.85 -23.95
C THR A 66 13.95 -11.27 -25.16
N ARG A 67 13.39 -12.10 -26.07
CA ARG A 67 14.13 -12.53 -27.27
C ARG A 67 14.36 -11.43 -28.28
N GLN A 68 13.50 -10.42 -28.32
CA GLN A 68 13.59 -9.27 -29.22
C GLN A 68 14.58 -8.23 -28.70
N GLN A 69 14.69 -8.11 -27.37
CA GLN A 69 15.69 -7.22 -26.75
C GLN A 69 17.10 -7.83 -26.71
N GLY A 70 17.21 -9.16 -26.52
CA GLY A 70 18.47 -9.90 -26.64
C GLY A 70 19.58 -9.47 -25.68
N HIS A 71 19.22 -9.10 -24.44
CA HIS A 71 20.19 -8.62 -23.45
C HIS A 71 21.25 -9.67 -23.10
N THR A 72 22.49 -9.21 -22.89
CA THR A 72 23.65 -9.97 -22.41
C THR A 72 24.03 -9.54 -21.00
N ILE A 73 25.01 -10.23 -20.38
CA ILE A 73 25.52 -9.86 -19.04
C ILE A 73 26.09 -8.44 -19.07
N GLU A 74 26.80 -8.09 -20.14
CA GLU A 74 27.43 -6.79 -20.31
C GLU A 74 26.37 -5.67 -20.48
N SER A 75 25.33 -5.93 -21.27
CA SER A 75 24.29 -4.92 -21.55
C SER A 75 23.40 -4.59 -20.33
N ILE A 76 23.34 -5.46 -19.35
CA ILE A 76 22.57 -5.21 -18.12
C ILE A 76 23.43 -4.65 -16.98
N ARG A 77 24.76 -4.56 -17.16
CA ARG A 77 25.69 -4.29 -16.06
C ARG A 77 25.43 -2.96 -15.38
N ASP A 78 25.28 -1.89 -16.15
CA ASP A 78 25.08 -0.55 -15.57
C ASP A 78 23.73 -0.46 -14.86
N ALA A 79 22.67 -0.98 -15.47
CA ALA A 79 21.35 -1.08 -14.84
C ALA A 79 21.38 -1.91 -13.55
N MET A 80 22.20 -2.98 -13.51
CA MET A 80 22.39 -3.80 -12.31
C MET A 80 23.12 -3.04 -11.20
N ILE A 81 24.13 -2.25 -11.53
CA ILE A 81 24.85 -1.41 -10.56
C ILE A 81 23.91 -0.38 -9.96
N ASP A 82 23.12 0.30 -10.78
CA ASP A 82 22.13 1.28 -10.33
C ASP A 82 21.08 0.64 -9.42
N LEU A 83 20.49 -0.48 -9.85
CA LEU A 83 19.50 -1.19 -9.05
C LEU A 83 20.07 -1.67 -7.69
N ARG A 84 21.34 -2.02 -7.64
CA ARG A 84 21.99 -2.42 -6.39
C ARG A 84 22.17 -1.29 -5.39
N GLN A 85 22.14 -0.04 -5.82
CA GLN A 85 22.15 1.10 -4.89
C GLN A 85 20.87 1.17 -4.05
N MET A 86 19.73 0.77 -4.63
CA MET A 86 18.42 0.79 -3.96
C MET A 86 18.03 -0.59 -3.42
N TYR A 87 18.24 -1.63 -4.19
CA TYR A 87 17.77 -3.00 -3.91
C TYR A 87 18.94 -3.95 -3.60
N LEU A 88 19.68 -3.65 -2.53
CA LEU A 88 20.94 -4.33 -2.16
C LEU A 88 20.81 -5.86 -2.12
N LYS A 89 19.66 -6.39 -1.72
CA LYS A 89 19.44 -7.83 -1.50
C LYS A 89 18.41 -8.45 -2.45
N ALA A 90 18.00 -7.76 -3.51
CA ALA A 90 17.03 -8.29 -4.46
C ALA A 90 17.51 -9.58 -5.12
N GLY A 91 16.62 -10.59 -5.18
CA GLY A 91 16.90 -11.90 -5.80
C GLY A 91 16.71 -11.89 -7.32
N ILE A 92 17.07 -12.99 -7.99
CA ILE A 92 16.97 -13.10 -9.46
C ILE A 92 15.57 -12.72 -9.99
N ARG A 93 14.49 -13.19 -9.36
CA ARG A 93 13.12 -12.91 -9.78
C ARG A 93 12.79 -11.43 -9.63
N GLU A 94 13.14 -10.87 -8.50
CA GLU A 94 12.92 -9.48 -8.17
C GLU A 94 13.72 -8.55 -9.09
N VAL A 95 15.00 -8.86 -9.34
CA VAL A 95 15.83 -8.11 -10.30
C VAL A 95 15.26 -8.16 -11.72
N ILE A 96 14.74 -9.28 -12.19
CA ILE A 96 14.07 -9.36 -13.49
C ILE A 96 12.86 -8.43 -13.54
N SER A 97 12.08 -8.39 -12.47
CA SER A 97 10.93 -7.50 -12.36
C SER A 97 11.35 -6.04 -12.32
N LEU A 98 12.37 -5.69 -11.55
CA LEU A 98 12.94 -4.34 -11.48
C LEU A 98 13.48 -3.86 -12.83
N LEU A 99 14.27 -4.69 -13.51
CA LEU A 99 14.78 -4.38 -14.85
C LEU A 99 13.63 -4.12 -15.84
N PHE A 100 12.56 -4.90 -15.73
CA PHE A 100 11.39 -4.75 -16.59
C PHE A 100 10.59 -3.46 -16.28
N HIS A 101 10.31 -3.16 -15.01
CA HIS A 101 9.42 -2.06 -14.62
C HIS A 101 10.13 -0.70 -14.54
N GLU A 102 11.38 -0.67 -14.10
CA GLU A 102 12.12 0.58 -13.89
C GLU A 102 13.05 0.94 -15.07
N ARG A 103 13.43 -0.04 -15.88
CA ARG A 103 14.38 0.15 -16.98
C ARG A 103 13.85 -0.30 -18.35
N ASP A 104 12.59 -0.75 -18.44
CA ASP A 104 11.97 -1.30 -19.65
C ASP A 104 12.78 -2.45 -20.30
N MET A 105 13.57 -3.15 -19.50
CA MET A 105 14.47 -4.21 -19.93
C MET A 105 13.87 -5.60 -19.70
N SER A 106 13.45 -6.27 -20.77
CA SER A 106 12.99 -7.66 -20.71
C SER A 106 14.16 -8.63 -20.75
N VAL A 107 14.72 -8.98 -19.60
CA VAL A 107 15.94 -9.80 -19.48
C VAL A 107 15.63 -11.27 -19.22
N ALA A 108 16.38 -12.19 -19.86
CA ALA A 108 16.24 -13.62 -19.61
C ALA A 108 16.78 -13.99 -18.22
N ARG A 109 16.06 -14.91 -17.53
CA ARG A 109 16.49 -15.42 -16.21
C ARG A 109 17.92 -15.99 -16.22
N SER A 110 18.32 -16.65 -17.30
CA SER A 110 19.67 -17.17 -17.47
C SER A 110 20.73 -16.08 -17.42
N VAL A 111 20.48 -14.94 -18.08
CA VAL A 111 21.40 -13.79 -18.10
C VAL A 111 21.60 -13.22 -16.71
N VAL A 112 20.49 -12.96 -15.97
CA VAL A 112 20.56 -12.46 -14.57
C VAL A 112 21.23 -13.51 -13.66
N SER A 113 20.93 -14.81 -13.85
CA SER A 113 21.58 -15.88 -13.08
C SER A 113 23.08 -15.93 -13.31
N SER A 114 23.52 -15.79 -14.56
CA SER A 114 24.95 -15.75 -14.91
C SER A 114 25.63 -14.49 -14.37
N TYR A 115 24.95 -13.32 -14.42
CA TYR A 115 25.44 -12.10 -13.79
C TYR A 115 25.72 -12.32 -12.30
N PHE A 116 24.75 -12.90 -11.55
CA PHE A 116 24.90 -13.17 -10.13
C PHE A 116 26.03 -14.16 -9.83
N ALA A 117 26.21 -15.17 -10.67
CA ALA A 117 27.28 -16.15 -10.49
C ALA A 117 28.66 -15.50 -10.65
N VAL A 118 28.79 -14.55 -11.57
CA VAL A 118 30.06 -13.88 -11.87
C VAL A 118 30.36 -12.75 -10.88
N TYR A 119 29.37 -11.88 -10.62
CA TYR A 119 29.61 -10.63 -9.89
C TYR A 119 29.12 -10.65 -8.44
N GLU A 120 28.19 -11.56 -8.06
CA GLU A 120 27.56 -11.57 -6.73
C GLU A 120 27.51 -12.97 -6.06
N PRO A 121 28.57 -13.78 -6.08
CA PRO A 121 28.52 -15.16 -5.57
C PRO A 121 28.22 -15.24 -4.07
N GLU A 122 28.64 -14.24 -3.28
CA GLU A 122 28.40 -14.21 -1.83
C GLU A 122 26.91 -14.01 -1.51
N LEU A 123 26.24 -13.08 -2.20
CA LEU A 123 24.80 -12.87 -2.03
C LEU A 123 24.00 -14.12 -2.41
N VAL A 124 24.46 -14.91 -3.36
CA VAL A 124 23.83 -16.20 -3.71
C VAL A 124 23.98 -17.21 -2.57
N ARG A 125 25.16 -17.28 -1.93
CA ARG A 125 25.39 -18.16 -0.77
C ARG A 125 24.55 -17.77 0.44
N GLU A 126 24.50 -16.49 0.79
CA GLU A 126 23.70 -15.95 1.90
C GLU A 126 22.21 -16.31 1.75
N ARG A 127 21.65 -16.18 0.55
CA ARG A 127 20.24 -16.51 0.29
C ARG A 127 19.92 -18.00 0.40
N LYS A 128 20.83 -18.88 0.01
CA LYS A 128 20.65 -20.33 0.10
C LYS A 128 20.62 -20.83 1.55
N SER A 129 21.28 -20.12 2.47
CA SER A 129 21.35 -20.52 3.89
C SER A 129 20.10 -20.20 4.70
N ARG A 130 19.21 -19.32 4.20
CA ARG A 130 18.01 -18.88 4.91
C ARG A 130 16.75 -19.59 4.43
N CYS A 131 16.31 -20.61 5.16
CA CYS A 131 15.02 -21.27 4.93
C CYS A 131 13.94 -20.65 5.85
N LEU A 132 12.98 -19.93 5.28
CA LEU A 132 11.88 -19.35 6.02
C LEU A 132 10.81 -20.40 6.32
N LYS A 133 10.44 -20.61 7.59
CA LYS A 133 9.24 -21.37 7.97
C LYS A 133 8.02 -20.49 7.67
N ARG A 134 7.25 -20.84 6.64
CA ARG A 134 6.03 -20.13 6.26
C ARG A 134 4.90 -20.46 7.22
N ARG A 135 4.20 -19.45 7.76
CA ARG A 135 2.93 -19.61 8.46
C ARG A 135 1.79 -19.67 7.45
N ARG A 136 0.77 -20.44 7.76
CA ARG A 136 -0.44 -20.53 6.93
C ARG A 136 -1.32 -19.32 7.23
N PHE A 137 -1.72 -18.61 6.20
CA PHE A 137 -2.74 -17.57 6.23
C PHE A 137 -3.90 -18.01 5.34
N TRP A 138 -5.13 -17.66 5.71
CA TRP A 138 -6.32 -17.93 4.94
C TRP A 138 -7.22 -16.68 4.90
N ALA A 139 -7.83 -16.41 3.73
CA ALA A 139 -8.89 -15.45 3.51
C ALA A 139 -9.93 -16.07 2.57
N ALA A 140 -11.19 -15.63 2.68
CA ALA A 140 -12.29 -16.21 1.89
C ALA A 140 -12.25 -15.77 0.42
N GLY A 141 -11.73 -14.60 0.14
CA GLY A 141 -11.62 -14.03 -1.20
C GLY A 141 -11.07 -12.61 -1.16
N VAL A 142 -11.13 -11.94 -2.29
CA VAL A 142 -10.71 -10.54 -2.42
C VAL A 142 -11.70 -9.64 -1.66
N ASN A 143 -11.18 -8.61 -1.01
CA ASN A 143 -11.95 -7.66 -0.18
C ASN A 143 -12.69 -8.30 1.02
N ASP A 144 -12.32 -9.53 1.42
CA ASP A 144 -12.77 -10.13 2.67
C ASP A 144 -12.31 -9.31 3.88
N LEU A 145 -11.02 -8.93 3.88
CA LEU A 145 -10.47 -8.10 4.95
C LEU A 145 -9.30 -7.20 4.47
N PHE A 146 -9.07 -6.08 5.18
CA PHE A 146 -7.78 -5.39 5.18
C PHE A 146 -7.06 -5.64 6.49
N ALA A 147 -5.80 -6.01 6.39
CA ALA A 147 -4.90 -6.10 7.53
C ALA A 147 -4.02 -4.85 7.58
N VAL A 148 -4.02 -4.19 8.72
CA VAL A 148 -3.25 -2.96 8.93
C VAL A 148 -2.23 -3.16 10.04
N ASP A 149 -1.12 -2.43 9.97
CA ASP A 149 -0.04 -2.50 10.95
C ASP A 149 0.91 -1.30 10.85
N GLN A 150 1.52 -0.93 11.98
CA GLN A 150 2.56 0.10 12.04
C GLN A 150 3.97 -0.51 12.06
N HIS A 151 4.97 0.32 11.70
CA HIS A 151 6.36 -0.06 11.72
C HIS A 151 7.23 1.03 12.33
N ASP A 152 7.81 0.71 13.49
CA ASP A 152 8.48 1.67 14.37
C ASP A 152 9.99 1.75 14.17
N LYS A 153 10.57 0.98 13.24
CA LYS A 153 12.04 0.91 13.12
C LYS A 153 12.69 2.23 12.68
N TRP A 154 11.93 3.06 11.98
CA TRP A 154 12.40 4.37 11.54
C TRP A 154 12.09 5.49 12.53
N LEU A 155 11.45 5.22 13.67
CA LEU A 155 11.26 6.19 14.75
C LEU A 155 12.59 6.74 15.27
N ARG A 156 13.67 5.99 15.16
CA ARG A 156 15.03 6.47 15.45
C ARG A 156 15.47 7.66 14.60
N PHE A 157 14.82 7.85 13.45
CA PHE A 157 14.99 9.00 12.56
C PHE A 157 13.83 10.01 12.67
N GLY A 158 12.88 9.83 13.57
CA GLY A 158 11.67 10.64 13.68
C GLY A 158 10.61 10.31 12.63
N LEU A 159 10.65 9.12 12.04
CA LEU A 159 9.71 8.68 11.01
C LEU A 159 8.98 7.41 11.45
N GLY A 160 7.66 7.42 11.36
CA GLY A 160 6.80 6.27 11.53
C GLY A 160 6.23 5.79 10.19
N LEU A 161 6.07 4.47 10.03
CA LEU A 161 5.42 3.91 8.84
C LEU A 161 4.14 3.19 9.24
N HIS A 162 3.16 3.19 8.34
CA HIS A 162 1.92 2.45 8.48
C HIS A 162 1.52 1.81 7.15
N THR A 163 0.99 0.58 7.19
CA THR A 163 0.55 -0.15 5.99
C THR A 163 -0.86 -0.68 6.11
N GLY A 164 -1.54 -0.75 4.99
CA GLY A 164 -2.74 -1.55 4.78
C GLY A 164 -2.54 -2.50 3.61
N ILE A 165 -2.92 -3.74 3.79
CA ILE A 165 -2.79 -4.79 2.77
C ILE A 165 -4.11 -5.55 2.62
N GLU A 166 -4.46 -5.88 1.38
CA GLU A 166 -5.50 -6.85 1.05
C GLU A 166 -4.84 -8.25 0.98
N PRO A 167 -5.10 -9.12 1.97
CA PRO A 167 -4.27 -10.29 2.17
C PRO A 167 -4.51 -11.43 1.17
N PHE A 168 -5.69 -11.51 0.54
CA PHE A 168 -6.00 -12.59 -0.39
C PHE A 168 -5.18 -12.48 -1.68
N SER A 169 -5.15 -11.30 -2.27
CA SER A 169 -4.32 -11.00 -3.44
C SER A 169 -2.87 -10.71 -3.08
N GLY A 170 -2.63 -10.23 -1.85
CA GLY A 170 -1.35 -9.69 -1.41
C GLY A 170 -1.10 -8.27 -1.91
N ARG A 171 -2.16 -7.56 -2.34
CA ARG A 171 -2.05 -6.17 -2.79
C ARG A 171 -1.84 -5.26 -1.60
N ILE A 172 -0.76 -4.47 -1.65
CA ILE A 172 -0.51 -3.40 -0.70
C ILE A 172 -1.42 -2.23 -1.09
N MET A 173 -2.28 -1.79 -0.17
CA MET A 173 -3.20 -0.70 -0.42
C MET A 173 -2.54 0.64 -0.16
N TRP A 174 -1.72 0.72 0.90
CA TRP A 174 -0.85 1.86 1.20
C TRP A 174 0.36 1.42 2.03
N ILE A 175 1.45 2.13 1.91
CA ILE A 175 2.52 2.27 2.90
C ILE A 175 2.77 3.76 3.01
N CYS A 176 2.47 4.35 4.16
CA CYS A 176 2.67 5.76 4.41
C CYS A 176 3.83 5.97 5.37
N VAL A 177 4.64 7.00 5.10
CA VAL A 177 5.68 7.50 5.98
C VAL A 177 5.27 8.88 6.51
N TRP A 178 5.38 9.08 7.83
CA TRP A 178 5.03 10.34 8.48
C TRP A 178 5.90 10.57 9.71
N HIS A 179 5.84 11.77 10.30
CA HIS A 179 6.54 12.06 11.55
C HIS A 179 5.95 11.31 12.77
N SER A 180 4.74 10.78 12.66
CA SER A 180 4.07 9.93 13.65
C SER A 180 3.29 8.82 12.98
N ASN A 181 3.20 7.65 13.60
CA ASN A 181 2.30 6.56 13.23
C ASN A 181 1.40 6.13 14.41
N ARG A 182 1.25 7.01 15.39
CA ARG A 182 0.52 6.74 16.64
C ARG A 182 -0.83 7.44 16.71
N ASN A 183 -1.03 8.52 15.94
CA ASN A 183 -2.27 9.28 15.99
C ASN A 183 -3.40 8.53 15.27
N PRO A 184 -4.51 8.19 15.96
CA PRO A 184 -5.61 7.43 15.36
C PRO A 184 -6.33 8.18 14.23
N GLN A 185 -6.34 9.52 14.21
CA GLN A 185 -6.97 10.31 13.15
C GLN A 185 -6.18 10.20 11.85
N LEU A 186 -4.85 10.30 11.97
CA LEU A 186 -3.95 10.14 10.83
C LEU A 186 -4.08 8.73 10.22
N ILE A 187 -4.05 7.71 11.07
CA ILE A 187 -4.17 6.32 10.62
C ILE A 187 -5.53 6.06 9.95
N LEU A 188 -6.60 6.62 10.51
CA LEU A 188 -7.92 6.55 9.90
C LEU A 188 -7.95 7.25 8.54
N SER A 189 -7.26 8.39 8.38
CA SER A 189 -7.24 9.11 7.10
C SER A 189 -6.69 8.26 5.96
N TYR A 190 -5.67 7.45 6.19
CA TYR A 190 -5.12 6.53 5.19
C TYR A 190 -6.16 5.50 4.72
N TYR A 191 -6.90 4.96 5.67
CA TYR A 191 -7.98 4.02 5.37
C TYR A 191 -9.11 4.68 4.59
N LEU A 192 -9.62 5.84 5.05
CA LEU A 192 -10.74 6.55 4.40
C LEU A 192 -10.36 7.01 2.99
N ASN A 193 -9.16 7.55 2.79
CA ASN A 193 -8.68 7.94 1.46
C ASN A 193 -8.66 6.74 0.51
N THR A 194 -8.22 5.57 1.01
CA THR A 194 -8.17 4.34 0.20
C THR A 194 -9.57 3.88 -0.22
N ILE A 195 -10.54 3.81 0.70
CA ILE A 195 -11.90 3.37 0.34
C ILE A 195 -12.66 4.40 -0.49
N GLU A 196 -12.38 5.68 -0.32
CA GLU A 196 -12.92 6.76 -1.17
C GLU A 196 -12.41 6.63 -2.61
N GLU A 197 -11.10 6.41 -2.80
CA GLU A 197 -10.50 6.18 -4.12
C GLU A 197 -11.06 4.92 -4.80
N LEU A 198 -11.27 3.85 -4.03
CA LEU A 198 -11.82 2.60 -4.52
C LEU A 198 -13.33 2.68 -4.83
N GLY A 199 -14.10 3.56 -4.14
CA GLY A 199 -15.56 3.63 -4.22
C GLY A 199 -16.27 2.44 -3.55
N TYR A 200 -15.55 1.64 -2.75
CA TYR A 200 -16.09 0.53 -1.97
C TYR A 200 -15.22 0.23 -0.75
N MET A 201 -15.81 -0.39 0.24
CA MET A 201 -15.11 -0.93 1.41
C MET A 201 -15.17 -2.47 1.42
N LEU A 202 -14.46 -3.05 2.35
CA LEU A 202 -14.39 -4.49 2.58
C LEU A 202 -15.29 -4.91 3.74
N LEU A 203 -15.39 -6.22 3.95
CA LEU A 203 -16.24 -6.73 5.02
C LEU A 203 -15.67 -6.36 6.40
N ILE A 204 -14.37 -6.57 6.62
CA ILE A 204 -13.74 -6.47 7.96
C ILE A 204 -12.38 -5.82 7.82
N THR A 205 -11.99 -4.99 8.80
CA THR A 205 -10.59 -4.62 9.00
C THR A 205 -9.95 -5.47 10.10
N GLN A 206 -8.63 -5.57 10.10
CA GLN A 206 -7.87 -6.37 11.07
C GLN A 206 -6.58 -5.65 11.45
N SER A 207 -6.26 -5.64 12.74
CA SER A 207 -4.97 -5.13 13.24
C SER A 207 -4.52 -5.86 14.50
N ASP A 208 -3.29 -5.61 14.93
CA ASP A 208 -2.88 -5.91 16.29
C ASP A 208 -3.57 -4.95 17.28
N LEU A 209 -3.55 -5.31 18.58
CA LEU A 209 -4.07 -4.45 19.63
C LEU A 209 -3.19 -3.21 19.80
N GLY A 210 -3.67 -2.08 19.29
CA GLY A 210 -3.02 -0.78 19.40
C GLY A 210 -4.06 0.33 19.37
N THR A 211 -3.88 1.36 20.19
CA THR A 211 -4.83 2.49 20.29
C THR A 211 -4.92 3.28 18.97
N GLU A 212 -3.86 3.30 18.18
CA GLU A 212 -3.81 3.95 16.89
C GLU A 212 -4.80 3.38 15.86
N ASN A 213 -5.21 2.11 16.01
CA ASN A 213 -6.12 1.43 15.08
C ASN A 213 -7.60 1.51 15.51
N PHE A 214 -7.91 2.06 16.68
CA PHE A 214 -9.29 2.09 17.19
C PHE A 214 -10.23 2.91 16.33
N ARG A 215 -9.75 4.01 15.74
CA ARG A 215 -10.59 4.81 14.84
C ARG A 215 -10.90 4.11 13.53
N ILE A 216 -9.99 3.30 13.00
CA ILE A 216 -10.30 2.42 11.86
C ILE A 216 -11.38 1.41 12.26
N ALA A 217 -11.27 0.80 13.42
CA ALA A 217 -12.27 -0.16 13.91
C ALA A 217 -13.66 0.47 14.02
N ASN A 218 -13.74 1.67 14.59
CA ASN A 218 -14.99 2.42 14.74
C ASN A 218 -15.57 2.86 13.40
N ALA A 219 -14.76 3.44 12.54
CA ALA A 219 -15.16 3.91 11.23
C ALA A 219 -15.67 2.77 10.33
N GLN A 220 -14.92 1.67 10.27
CA GLN A 220 -15.33 0.47 9.54
C GLN A 220 -16.66 -0.09 10.08
N THR A 221 -16.80 -0.15 11.41
CA THR A 221 -18.02 -0.66 12.04
C THR A 221 -19.21 0.23 11.74
N LEU A 222 -19.06 1.55 11.87
CA LEU A 222 -20.12 2.51 11.56
C LEU A 222 -20.55 2.42 10.11
N LEU A 223 -19.60 2.49 9.17
CA LEU A 223 -19.89 2.36 7.75
C LEU A 223 -20.62 1.06 7.44
N ARG A 224 -20.11 -0.08 7.92
CA ARG A 224 -20.75 -1.37 7.69
C ARG A 224 -22.18 -1.42 8.23
N GLN A 225 -22.44 -0.85 9.40
CA GLN A 225 -23.78 -0.82 10.00
C GLN A 225 -24.73 0.18 9.31
N CYS A 226 -24.20 1.23 8.65
CA CYS A 226 -25.00 2.12 7.82
C CYS A 226 -25.53 1.41 6.57
N TYR A 227 -24.70 0.61 5.92
CA TYR A 227 -25.06 -0.10 4.68
C TYR A 227 -25.73 -1.47 4.93
N ASP A 228 -25.58 -2.04 6.12
CA ASP A 228 -26.18 -3.30 6.53
C ASP A 228 -26.68 -3.20 7.99
N PRO A 229 -27.96 -2.79 8.20
CA PRO A 229 -28.51 -2.61 9.53
C PRO A 229 -28.57 -3.87 10.40
N ASP A 230 -28.49 -5.06 9.80
CA ASP A 230 -28.47 -6.34 10.53
C ASP A 230 -27.15 -6.52 11.32
N LEU A 231 -26.12 -5.74 10.98
CA LEU A 231 -24.85 -5.72 11.69
C LEU A 231 -24.82 -4.79 12.92
N ARG A 232 -25.96 -4.19 13.29
CA ARG A 232 -26.02 -3.30 14.46
C ARG A 232 -25.55 -4.01 15.74
N GLY A 233 -24.66 -3.34 16.46
CA GLY A 233 -24.05 -3.90 17.68
C GLY A 233 -22.94 -4.91 17.45
N MET A 234 -22.58 -5.19 16.18
CA MET A 234 -21.49 -6.10 15.84
C MET A 234 -20.28 -5.31 15.35
N LEU A 235 -19.15 -5.45 16.05
CA LEU A 235 -17.89 -4.86 15.63
C LEU A 235 -17.43 -5.45 14.27
N GLN A 236 -17.12 -4.59 13.33
CA GLN A 236 -16.64 -4.97 11.99
C GLN A 236 -15.10 -4.83 11.88
N HIS A 237 -14.41 -5.09 12.98
CA HIS A 237 -12.96 -5.10 13.08
C HIS A 237 -12.51 -6.34 13.87
N ARG A 238 -11.37 -6.90 13.47
CA ARG A 238 -10.79 -8.06 14.14
C ARG A 238 -9.48 -7.68 14.81
N TRP A 239 -9.47 -7.74 16.14
CA TRP A 239 -8.24 -7.58 16.91
C TRP A 239 -7.47 -8.90 16.95
N MET A 240 -6.20 -8.84 16.54
CA MET A 240 -5.32 -10.01 16.52
C MET A 240 -4.31 -9.92 17.65
N ARG A 241 -3.98 -11.06 18.25
CA ARG A 241 -2.83 -11.13 19.14
C ARG A 241 -1.54 -10.99 18.33
N SER A 242 -0.51 -10.37 18.92
CA SER A 242 0.84 -10.31 18.38
C SER A 242 1.24 -11.68 17.78
N LYS A 243 1.73 -11.72 16.55
CA LYS A 243 2.08 -12.89 15.74
C LYS A 243 0.94 -13.53 14.93
N LYS A 244 -0.30 -13.05 14.98
CA LYS A 244 -1.38 -13.54 14.10
C LYS A 244 -1.72 -12.58 12.98
N ASN A 245 -1.30 -11.32 13.05
CA ASN A 245 -1.41 -10.33 11.95
C ASN A 245 -0.30 -10.57 10.91
N VAL A 246 -0.30 -11.76 10.32
CA VAL A 246 0.83 -12.31 9.57
C VAL A 246 1.11 -11.57 8.26
N MET A 247 0.09 -11.07 7.58
CA MET A 247 0.27 -10.49 6.24
C MET A 247 1.01 -9.14 6.26
N PRO A 248 0.68 -8.18 7.14
CA PRO A 248 1.51 -7.00 7.33
C PRO A 248 2.95 -7.34 7.78
N GLU A 249 3.14 -8.32 8.69
CA GLU A 249 4.48 -8.77 9.09
C GLU A 249 5.31 -9.26 7.89
N ILE A 250 4.68 -9.98 6.95
CA ILE A 250 5.32 -10.42 5.70
C ILE A 250 5.69 -9.22 4.83
N THR A 251 4.77 -8.25 4.70
CA THR A 251 4.99 -7.01 3.95
C THR A 251 6.18 -6.24 4.52
N TRP A 252 6.23 -6.04 5.84
CA TRP A 252 7.38 -5.42 6.52
C TRP A 252 8.68 -6.19 6.34
N SER A 253 8.60 -7.53 6.36
CA SER A 253 9.79 -8.36 6.11
C SER A 253 10.29 -8.23 4.68
N GLN A 254 9.40 -8.08 3.70
CA GLN A 254 9.78 -7.82 2.31
C GLN A 254 10.36 -6.41 2.15
N LEU A 255 9.70 -5.39 2.69
CA LEU A 255 10.18 -4.01 2.68
C LEU A 255 11.60 -3.92 3.27
N ARG A 256 11.82 -4.52 4.45
CA ARG A 256 13.13 -4.55 5.12
C ARG A 256 14.21 -5.29 4.34
N ARG A 257 13.84 -6.21 3.51
CA ARG A 257 14.81 -6.94 2.70
C ARG A 257 15.16 -6.22 1.41
N CYS A 258 14.17 -5.57 0.80
CA CYS A 258 14.27 -5.09 -0.56
C CYS A 258 14.46 -3.57 -0.65
N PHE A 259 13.80 -2.81 0.22
CA PHE A 259 13.74 -1.36 0.17
C PHE A 259 14.54 -0.69 1.31
N THR A 260 14.20 -0.98 2.57
CA THR A 260 14.76 -0.22 3.71
C THR A 260 16.28 -0.22 3.84
N PRO A 261 17.05 -1.28 3.49
CA PRO A 261 18.49 -1.25 3.75
C PRO A 261 19.22 -0.12 3.03
N ALA A 262 18.77 0.23 1.84
CA ALA A 262 19.37 1.29 1.06
C ALA A 262 19.08 2.68 1.65
N PHE A 263 17.83 2.88 2.11
CA PHE A 263 17.42 4.14 2.73
C PHE A 263 17.95 4.27 4.15
N GLU A 264 17.95 3.19 4.94
CA GLU A 264 18.57 3.18 6.27
C GLU A 264 20.04 3.55 6.21
N THR A 265 20.81 3.03 5.24
CA THR A 265 22.21 3.41 5.05
C THR A 265 22.37 4.90 4.75
N LEU A 266 21.48 5.48 3.93
CA LEU A 266 21.49 6.91 3.62
C LEU A 266 21.13 7.76 4.85
N LEU A 267 20.11 7.36 5.61
CA LEU A 267 19.66 8.07 6.81
C LEU A 267 20.70 7.97 7.93
N ASP A 268 21.25 6.77 8.17
CA ASP A 268 22.33 6.55 9.15
C ASP A 268 23.57 7.36 8.81
N HIS A 269 23.87 7.54 7.52
CA HIS A 269 25.01 8.38 7.11
C HIS A 269 24.84 9.82 7.61
N GLY A 270 23.68 10.45 7.40
CA GLY A 270 23.46 11.83 7.87
C GLY A 270 23.49 11.98 9.40
N VAL A 271 23.01 10.95 10.12
CA VAL A 271 23.11 10.93 11.60
C VAL A 271 24.56 10.76 12.05
N ASN A 272 25.32 9.84 11.44
CA ASN A 272 26.70 9.57 11.81
C ASN A 272 27.65 10.73 11.49
N GLU A 273 27.40 11.45 10.40
CA GLU A 273 28.15 12.67 10.05
C GLU A 273 27.73 13.88 10.88
N GLY A 274 26.75 13.73 11.81
CA GLY A 274 26.28 14.83 12.66
C GLY A 274 25.47 15.89 11.91
N TRP A 275 24.97 15.60 10.71
CA TRP A 275 24.15 16.53 9.95
C TRP A 275 22.74 16.63 10.52
N TYR A 276 22.26 15.58 11.17
CA TYR A 276 20.93 15.44 11.69
C TYR A 276 20.89 14.84 13.09
N ASP A 277 20.23 15.55 14.00
CA ASP A 277 19.87 15.05 15.34
C ASP A 277 18.35 15.15 15.50
N VAL A 278 17.70 14.00 15.66
CA VAL A 278 16.23 13.89 15.86
C VAL A 278 15.74 14.68 17.08
N ARG A 279 16.61 14.93 18.05
CA ARG A 279 16.28 15.70 19.27
C ARG A 279 16.32 17.20 19.05
N ASN A 280 16.95 17.67 17.99
CA ASN A 280 16.97 19.07 17.64
C ASN A 280 15.72 19.42 16.84
N THR A 281 14.81 20.17 17.42
CA THR A 281 13.50 20.49 16.87
C THR A 281 13.58 21.10 15.47
N LEU A 282 14.44 22.11 15.27
CA LEU A 282 14.59 22.73 13.94
C LEU A 282 15.12 21.74 12.91
N GLN A 283 16.14 20.96 13.26
CA GLN A 283 16.69 19.95 12.37
C GLN A 283 15.64 18.89 12.01
N ASN A 284 14.84 18.47 12.99
CA ASN A 284 13.77 17.50 12.77
C ASN A 284 12.67 18.05 11.86
N MET A 285 12.24 19.31 12.04
CA MET A 285 11.23 19.93 11.17
C MET A 285 11.72 20.02 9.72
N VAL A 286 12.93 20.53 9.50
CA VAL A 286 13.52 20.60 8.14
C VAL A 286 13.69 19.21 7.54
N PHE A 287 14.08 18.24 8.37
CA PHE A 287 14.20 16.85 7.95
C PHE A 287 12.84 16.28 7.51
N CYS A 288 11.81 16.42 8.32
CA CYS A 288 10.46 15.98 7.97
C CYS A 288 9.97 16.63 6.67
N TRP A 289 10.16 17.93 6.52
CA TRP A 289 9.73 18.68 5.35
C TRP A 289 10.40 18.21 4.05
N VAL A 290 11.70 17.87 4.09
CA VAL A 290 12.46 17.42 2.91
C VAL A 290 12.26 15.91 2.66
N PHE A 291 12.38 15.09 3.73
CA PHE A 291 12.51 13.65 3.58
C PHE A 291 11.14 12.93 3.47
N ILE A 292 10.10 13.41 4.15
CA ILE A 292 8.79 12.72 4.11
C ILE A 292 8.22 12.68 2.69
N PRO A 293 8.09 13.79 1.94
CA PRO A 293 7.54 13.77 0.60
C PRO A 293 8.39 12.92 -0.36
N TRP A 294 9.72 13.03 -0.28
CA TRP A 294 10.62 12.25 -1.10
C TRP A 294 10.53 10.75 -0.79
N LEU A 295 10.58 10.35 0.49
CA LEU A 295 10.46 8.94 0.89
C LEU A 295 9.10 8.36 0.53
N GLN A 296 8.02 9.16 0.58
CA GLN A 296 6.70 8.72 0.15
C GLN A 296 6.67 8.41 -1.34
N GLN A 297 7.26 9.26 -2.18
CA GLN A 297 7.37 8.99 -3.63
C GLN A 297 8.13 7.67 -3.90
N GLU A 298 9.24 7.43 -3.19
CA GLU A 298 10.01 6.19 -3.31
C GLU A 298 9.21 4.95 -2.85
N LEU A 299 8.42 5.10 -1.78
CA LEU A 299 7.51 4.06 -1.29
C LEU A 299 6.38 3.77 -2.29
N ASP A 300 5.83 4.80 -2.94
CA ASP A 300 4.76 4.64 -3.93
C ASP A 300 5.28 3.87 -5.16
N VAL A 301 6.50 4.15 -5.61
CA VAL A 301 7.18 3.37 -6.67
C VAL A 301 7.37 1.92 -6.22
N TYR A 302 7.81 1.69 -4.98
CA TYR A 302 7.95 0.35 -4.42
C TYR A 302 6.60 -0.40 -4.37
N ILE A 303 5.52 0.25 -3.94
CA ILE A 303 4.17 -0.34 -3.90
C ILE A 303 3.71 -0.74 -5.30
N GLN A 304 3.83 0.14 -6.28
CA GLN A 304 3.47 -0.15 -7.67
C GLN A 304 4.26 -1.35 -8.22
N HIS A 305 5.55 -1.43 -7.89
CA HIS A 305 6.39 -2.56 -8.25
C HIS A 305 5.87 -3.87 -7.61
N GLN A 306 5.50 -3.86 -6.33
CA GLN A 306 4.97 -5.03 -5.63
C GLN A 306 3.61 -5.49 -6.20
N TRP A 307 2.76 -4.60 -6.67
CA TRP A 307 1.49 -4.94 -7.31
C TRP A 307 1.67 -5.81 -8.57
N HIS A 308 2.79 -5.68 -9.25
CA HIS A 308 3.09 -6.38 -10.49
C HIS A 308 4.06 -7.57 -10.30
N HIS A 309 4.59 -7.74 -9.09
CA HIS A 309 5.49 -8.85 -8.79
C HIS A 309 4.71 -10.15 -8.55
N LEU A 310 5.11 -11.22 -9.25
CA LEU A 310 4.46 -12.53 -9.13
C LEU A 310 4.62 -13.10 -7.71
N THR A 311 3.51 -13.33 -7.01
CA THR A 311 3.48 -13.92 -5.67
C THR A 311 3.20 -15.42 -5.72
N PHE A 312 3.78 -16.16 -4.78
CA PHE A 312 3.60 -17.60 -4.63
C PHE A 312 3.21 -17.90 -3.19
N TYR A 313 1.93 -18.06 -2.95
CA TYR A 313 1.39 -18.52 -1.66
C TYR A 313 1.07 -20.01 -1.73
N GLN A 314 1.10 -20.71 -0.58
CA GLN A 314 0.80 -22.15 -0.55
C GLN A 314 -0.70 -22.46 -0.65
N ILE A 315 -1.56 -21.54 -0.22
CA ILE A 315 -3.01 -21.74 -0.10
C ILE A 315 -3.79 -20.70 -0.90
N LEU A 316 -3.25 -19.48 -1.04
CA LEU A 316 -3.85 -18.40 -1.81
C LEU A 316 -3.47 -18.52 -3.29
N PRO A 317 -4.20 -17.86 -4.21
CA PRO A 317 -3.90 -17.92 -5.63
C PRO A 317 -2.45 -17.51 -5.94
N HIS A 318 -1.85 -18.24 -6.87
CA HIS A 318 -0.56 -17.84 -7.43
C HIS A 318 -0.80 -16.85 -8.55
N GLY A 319 -0.23 -15.67 -8.45
CA GLY A 319 -0.42 -14.68 -9.50
C GLY A 319 0.18 -13.33 -9.16
N VAL A 320 -0.15 -12.38 -10.00
CA VAL A 320 0.21 -10.97 -9.84
C VAL A 320 -0.88 -10.33 -8.96
N PRO A 321 -0.53 -9.67 -7.85
CA PRO A 321 -1.50 -9.10 -6.91
C PRO A 321 -2.57 -8.24 -7.57
N SER A 322 -2.18 -7.33 -8.47
CA SER A 322 -3.11 -6.46 -9.19
C SER A 322 -4.11 -7.25 -10.04
N LEU A 323 -3.69 -8.34 -10.69
CA LEU A 323 -4.61 -9.16 -11.50
C LEU A 323 -5.58 -9.96 -10.65
N ILE A 324 -5.11 -10.55 -9.54
CA ILE A 324 -5.97 -11.27 -8.60
C ILE A 324 -7.02 -10.33 -8.03
N TYR A 325 -6.59 -9.12 -7.63
CA TYR A 325 -7.46 -8.10 -7.05
C TYR A 325 -8.49 -7.56 -8.05
N ASP A 326 -8.06 -7.20 -9.26
CA ASP A 326 -8.92 -6.60 -10.29
C ASP A 326 -9.84 -7.63 -10.98
N SER A 327 -9.50 -8.91 -10.92
CA SER A 327 -10.21 -9.97 -11.63
C SER A 327 -10.28 -11.26 -10.80
N PRO A 328 -10.89 -11.24 -9.60
CA PRO A 328 -10.92 -12.39 -8.70
C PRO A 328 -11.57 -13.63 -9.34
N LYS A 329 -12.57 -13.46 -10.19
CA LYS A 329 -13.24 -14.55 -10.90
C LYS A 329 -12.30 -15.39 -11.78
N ASP A 330 -11.27 -14.77 -12.36
CA ASP A 330 -10.28 -15.47 -13.18
C ASP A 330 -9.40 -16.41 -12.35
N PHE A 331 -9.41 -16.24 -11.03
CA PHE A 331 -8.68 -17.02 -10.04
C PHE A 331 -9.59 -17.89 -9.16
N ASN A 332 -10.85 -18.10 -9.58
CA ASN A 332 -11.88 -18.82 -8.83
C ASN A 332 -12.07 -18.25 -7.40
N ALA A 333 -11.97 -16.96 -7.25
CA ALA A 333 -12.11 -16.25 -6.00
C ALA A 333 -13.41 -15.44 -5.96
N LEU A 334 -13.95 -15.29 -4.75
CA LEU A 334 -15.06 -14.39 -4.47
C LEU A 334 -14.55 -12.96 -4.30
N ASP A 335 -15.42 -11.99 -4.56
CA ASP A 335 -15.18 -10.57 -4.30
C ASP A 335 -16.22 -10.08 -3.27
N PHE A 336 -15.75 -9.62 -2.11
CA PHE A 336 -16.57 -9.23 -0.97
C PHE A 336 -16.73 -7.72 -0.81
N LYS A 337 -16.42 -6.96 -1.86
CA LYS A 337 -16.55 -5.50 -1.81
C LYS A 337 -17.98 -5.05 -1.51
N VAL A 338 -18.09 -4.03 -0.68
CA VAL A 338 -19.34 -3.34 -0.34
C VAL A 338 -19.26 -1.95 -0.91
N THR A 339 -20.08 -1.67 -1.92
CA THR A 339 -20.14 -0.34 -2.54
C THR A 339 -20.57 0.70 -1.50
N ILE A 340 -19.87 1.81 -1.46
CA ILE A 340 -20.16 2.96 -0.59
C ILE A 340 -20.35 4.21 -1.43
N ASP A 341 -21.12 5.15 -0.92
CA ASP A 341 -21.17 6.50 -1.47
C ASP A 341 -20.17 7.42 -0.76
N ARG A 342 -19.90 8.55 -1.38
CA ARG A 342 -18.99 9.56 -0.84
C ARG A 342 -19.56 10.18 0.44
N ASP A 343 -20.88 10.39 0.50
CA ASP A 343 -21.53 11.02 1.65
C ASP A 343 -21.31 10.19 2.93
N GLY A 344 -21.33 8.87 2.83
CA GLY A 344 -21.03 7.99 3.96
C GLY A 344 -19.58 8.11 4.44
N VAL A 345 -18.63 8.23 3.52
CA VAL A 345 -17.20 8.43 3.86
C VAL A 345 -16.98 9.80 4.49
N ASP A 346 -17.58 10.85 3.90
CA ASP A 346 -17.46 12.23 4.39
C ASP A 346 -18.06 12.35 5.80
N HIS A 347 -19.23 11.75 6.04
CA HIS A 347 -19.83 11.70 7.38
C HIS A 347 -18.92 11.08 8.44
N VAL A 348 -18.30 9.94 8.12
CA VAL A 348 -17.36 9.27 9.04
C VAL A 348 -16.09 10.10 9.23
N ARG A 349 -15.62 10.76 8.17
CA ARG A 349 -14.48 11.67 8.22
C ARG A 349 -14.75 12.84 9.17
N GLU A 350 -15.89 13.50 9.04
CA GLU A 350 -16.30 14.59 9.92
C GLU A 350 -16.45 14.16 11.39
N LEU A 351 -16.94 12.95 11.61
CA LEU A 351 -17.14 12.42 12.97
C LEU A 351 -15.83 12.07 13.68
N TYR A 352 -14.87 11.53 12.96
CA TYR A 352 -13.68 10.91 13.57
C TYR A 352 -12.37 11.64 13.26
N ILE A 353 -12.35 12.62 12.35
CA ILE A 353 -11.15 13.36 11.97
C ILE A 353 -11.39 14.86 12.15
N ASN A 354 -10.58 15.47 12.99
CA ASN A 354 -10.46 16.92 13.02
C ASN A 354 -9.42 17.34 11.97
N SER A 355 -9.88 17.85 10.82
CA SER A 355 -9.00 18.25 9.71
C SER A 355 -8.02 19.40 10.07
N ALA A 356 -8.32 20.16 11.12
CA ALA A 356 -7.43 21.21 11.62
C ALA A 356 -6.39 20.68 12.62
N HIS A 357 -6.34 19.38 12.89
CA HIS A 357 -5.39 18.80 13.84
C HIS A 357 -3.96 18.86 13.29
N PRO A 358 -2.97 19.33 14.09
CA PRO A 358 -1.59 19.53 13.64
C PRO A 358 -0.89 18.27 13.11
N VAL A 359 -1.39 17.06 13.44
CA VAL A 359 -0.83 15.81 12.96
C VAL A 359 -0.89 15.66 11.43
N PHE A 360 -1.78 16.39 10.76
CA PHE A 360 -1.90 16.39 9.30
C PHE A 360 -0.87 17.30 8.61
N ASP A 361 -0.24 18.18 9.35
CA ASP A 361 0.83 19.04 8.84
C ASP A 361 2.18 18.34 9.00
N ILE A 362 3.01 18.37 7.96
CA ILE A 362 4.39 17.84 8.05
C ILE A 362 5.22 18.66 9.06
N VAL A 363 4.98 19.96 9.05
CA VAL A 363 5.58 20.95 9.95
C VAL A 363 4.54 22.03 10.23
N PRO A 364 4.68 22.85 11.30
CA PRO A 364 3.77 23.97 11.53
C PRO A 364 3.60 24.82 10.27
N PRO A 365 2.37 25.20 9.86
CA PRO A 365 2.12 25.88 8.59
C PRO A 365 2.97 27.11 8.33
N THR A 366 3.12 27.98 9.33
CA THR A 366 3.97 29.19 9.23
C THR A 366 5.45 28.87 9.00
N LEU A 367 5.94 27.79 9.58
CA LEU A 367 7.31 27.32 9.34
C LEU A 367 7.41 26.66 7.96
N GLY A 368 6.38 25.91 7.55
CA GLY A 368 6.30 25.30 6.23
C GLY A 368 6.36 26.32 5.10
N ASP A 369 5.58 27.40 5.22
CA ASP A 369 5.59 28.52 4.27
C ASP A 369 6.97 29.19 4.19
N PHE A 370 7.63 29.35 5.35
CA PHE A 370 8.96 29.93 5.41
C PHE A 370 10.02 29.01 4.78
N ILE A 371 9.97 27.70 5.07
CA ILE A 371 10.86 26.72 4.43
C ILE A 371 10.63 26.69 2.93
N GLN A 372 9.36 26.73 2.48
CA GLN A 372 9.02 26.76 1.06
C GLN A 372 9.62 27.99 0.38
N HIS A 373 9.50 29.16 1.00
CA HIS A 373 10.10 30.39 0.45
C HIS A 373 11.62 30.25 0.29
N CYS A 374 12.30 29.72 1.30
CA CYS A 374 13.75 29.47 1.22
C CYS A 374 14.10 28.45 0.11
N TYR A 375 13.25 27.44 -0.06
CA TYR A 375 13.41 26.42 -1.10
C TYR A 375 13.22 27.00 -2.51
N ASP A 376 12.25 27.92 -2.68
CA ASP A 376 12.01 28.63 -3.93
C ASP A 376 13.22 29.52 -4.29
N GLU A 377 13.83 30.21 -3.30
CA GLU A 377 15.05 30.99 -3.49
C GLU A 377 16.26 30.14 -3.90
N MET A 378 16.28 28.86 -3.50
CA MET A 378 17.27 27.87 -3.96
C MET A 378 17.04 27.36 -5.38
N GLY A 379 15.94 27.78 -6.04
CA GLY A 379 15.56 27.35 -7.39
C GLY A 379 14.86 26.01 -7.45
N CYS A 380 14.21 25.58 -6.37
CA CYS A 380 13.40 24.34 -6.26
C CYS A 380 14.12 23.10 -6.82
N PRO A 381 15.32 22.73 -6.34
CA PRO A 381 16.04 21.58 -6.86
C PRO A 381 15.26 20.30 -6.64
N GLU A 382 15.07 19.49 -7.69
CA GLU A 382 14.44 18.18 -7.53
C GLU A 382 15.18 17.36 -6.44
N VAL A 383 14.40 16.85 -5.45
CA VAL A 383 14.96 16.04 -4.37
C VAL A 383 15.14 14.61 -4.87
N THR A 384 16.38 14.16 -4.86
CA THR A 384 16.77 12.83 -5.28
C THR A 384 17.64 12.16 -4.22
N ARG A 385 17.83 10.86 -4.34
CA ARG A 385 18.70 10.09 -3.45
C ARG A 385 20.12 10.66 -3.32
N THR A 386 20.63 11.24 -4.40
CA THR A 386 22.02 11.75 -4.45
C THR A 386 22.18 13.13 -3.84
N ASN A 387 21.12 13.94 -3.78
CA ASN A 387 21.19 15.32 -3.34
C ASN A 387 20.33 15.64 -2.09
N VAL A 388 19.51 14.71 -1.59
CA VAL A 388 18.57 14.97 -0.49
C VAL A 388 19.24 15.57 0.75
N TRP A 389 20.43 15.08 1.14
CA TRP A 389 21.20 15.63 2.23
C TRP A 389 21.80 17.00 1.90
N ILE A 390 22.11 17.28 0.65
CA ILE A 390 22.59 18.60 0.20
C ILE A 390 21.46 19.62 0.32
N VAL A 391 20.27 19.29 -0.18
CA VAL A 391 19.06 20.12 -0.07
C VAL A 391 18.75 20.41 1.40
N TYR A 392 18.70 19.37 2.23
CA TYR A 392 18.46 19.48 3.66
C TYR A 392 19.44 20.43 4.34
N ARG A 393 20.75 20.25 4.14
CA ARG A 393 21.80 21.06 4.76
C ARG A 393 21.76 22.50 4.31
N ASN A 394 21.50 22.75 3.04
CA ASN A 394 21.38 24.10 2.51
C ASN A 394 20.18 24.83 3.13
N LEU A 395 19.01 24.19 3.16
CA LEU A 395 17.82 24.74 3.83
C LEU A 395 18.08 25.00 5.31
N LEU A 396 18.66 24.04 6.02
CA LEU A 396 18.97 24.19 7.43
C LEU A 396 19.93 25.36 7.68
N SER A 397 20.93 25.53 6.82
CA SER A 397 21.92 26.64 6.93
C SER A 397 21.24 28.00 6.73
N ILE A 398 20.34 28.13 5.76
CA ILE A 398 19.54 29.34 5.50
C ILE A 398 18.69 29.67 6.74
N LEU A 399 17.97 28.70 7.26
CA LEU A 399 17.13 28.86 8.44
C LEU A 399 17.90 29.24 9.70
N GLN A 400 19.08 28.67 9.91
CA GLN A 400 19.95 29.00 11.06
C GLN A 400 20.51 30.41 11.01
N LEU A 401 20.62 30.99 9.81
CA LEU A 401 21.14 32.37 9.62
C LEU A 401 19.99 33.39 9.61
N ALA A 402 18.75 32.97 9.56
CA ALA A 402 17.61 33.88 9.53
C ALA A 402 17.29 34.45 10.91
N ASP A 403 17.09 35.78 10.99
CA ASP A 403 16.81 36.49 12.26
C ASP A 403 15.40 36.21 12.84
N ASN A 404 14.48 35.74 12.02
CA ASN A 404 13.06 35.59 12.37
C ASN A 404 12.48 34.21 11.92
N VAL A 405 13.03 33.12 12.47
CA VAL A 405 12.47 31.77 12.21
C VAL A 405 11.16 31.61 12.97
N PRO A 406 10.05 31.21 12.29
CA PRO A 406 8.79 30.92 12.96
C PRO A 406 8.92 29.87 14.07
N PRO A 407 7.94 29.80 15.00
CA PRO A 407 7.97 28.78 16.07
C PRO A 407 8.06 27.37 15.51
N THR A 408 8.95 26.57 16.06
CA THR A 408 9.23 25.18 15.68
C THR A 408 8.48 24.16 16.54
N LEU A 409 7.74 24.62 17.56
CA LEU A 409 6.99 23.74 18.45
C LEU A 409 5.66 23.38 17.81
N LEU A 410 5.46 22.10 17.53
CA LEU A 410 4.12 21.56 17.36
C LEU A 410 3.36 21.71 18.68
N PRO A 411 2.06 22.08 18.66
CA PRO A 411 1.22 21.99 19.83
C PRO A 411 1.35 20.58 20.42
N ASN A 412 1.36 20.49 21.74
CA ASN A 412 1.59 19.23 22.45
C ASN A 412 0.56 18.19 21.98
N GLU A 413 1.00 17.12 21.34
CA GLU A 413 0.14 15.99 20.92
C GLU A 413 -0.48 15.26 22.13
N ALA A 414 -0.14 15.66 23.35
CA ALA A 414 -0.49 14.98 24.59
C ALA A 414 -1.94 15.21 25.07
N GLU A 415 -2.70 16.12 24.45
CA GLU A 415 -4.14 16.32 24.78
C GLU A 415 -5.08 15.46 23.91
N GLU A 416 -4.55 14.37 23.39
CA GLU A 416 -5.26 13.61 22.43
C GLU A 416 -6.19 12.56 23.00
N ASP A 417 -7.37 12.66 22.55
CA ASP A 417 -8.30 11.61 22.17
C ASP A 417 -8.02 10.23 22.80
N SER A 418 -8.00 10.19 24.12
CA SER A 418 -8.07 8.92 24.84
C SER A 418 -9.45 8.25 24.71
N VAL A 419 -10.43 8.95 24.15
CA VAL A 419 -11.83 8.55 24.17
C VAL A 419 -12.35 8.30 22.76
N LEU A 420 -12.84 7.09 22.53
CA LEU A 420 -13.34 6.65 21.22
C LEU A 420 -14.87 6.74 21.21
N PRO A 421 -15.50 7.50 20.29
CA PRO A 421 -16.93 7.75 20.34
C PRO A 421 -17.82 6.50 20.39
N LEU A 422 -17.44 5.41 19.77
CA LEU A 422 -18.18 4.15 19.83
C LEU A 422 -17.88 3.29 21.06
N LEU A 423 -16.82 3.61 21.79
CA LEU A 423 -16.37 2.85 22.96
C LEU A 423 -16.50 3.67 24.25
N GLU A 424 -16.83 4.97 24.14
CA GLU A 424 -17.20 5.81 25.29
C GLU A 424 -18.43 5.24 25.99
N GLY A 425 -18.28 4.83 27.21
CA GLY A 425 -19.37 4.26 27.98
C GLY A 425 -19.49 2.75 27.92
N CYS A 426 -18.66 2.06 27.17
CA CYS A 426 -18.50 0.60 27.30
C CYS A 426 -17.57 0.31 28.50
N SER A 427 -18.10 0.45 29.73
CA SER A 427 -17.40 0.01 30.95
C SER A 427 -17.05 -1.47 30.92
N ASP A 428 -17.70 -2.23 30.04
CA ASP A 428 -17.56 -3.68 29.91
C ASP A 428 -17.21 -4.07 28.46
N LEU A 429 -16.14 -3.50 27.92
CA LEU A 429 -15.54 -4.09 26.72
C LEU A 429 -15.16 -5.54 27.04
N PRO A 430 -15.56 -6.52 26.21
CA PRO A 430 -15.27 -7.92 26.45
C PRO A 430 -13.78 -8.20 26.28
N PHE A 431 -12.99 -7.75 27.23
CA PHE A 431 -11.59 -8.14 27.37
C PHE A 431 -11.50 -9.43 28.16
N CYS A 432 -10.75 -10.39 27.65
CA CYS A 432 -10.35 -11.55 28.41
C CYS A 432 -8.94 -11.32 28.98
N GLU A 433 -8.77 -11.43 30.26
CA GLU A 433 -7.46 -11.41 30.90
C GLU A 433 -6.80 -12.78 30.73
N GLU A 434 -5.71 -12.81 30.02
CA GLU A 434 -4.82 -13.97 29.95
C GLU A 434 -3.41 -13.61 30.44
N PRO A 435 -2.56 -14.60 30.73
CA PRO A 435 -1.18 -14.37 31.20
C PRO A 435 -0.33 -13.44 30.31
N ASN A 436 -0.76 -13.20 29.06
CA ASN A 436 -0.09 -12.33 28.08
C ASN A 436 -0.75 -10.95 27.93
N GLY A 437 -1.66 -10.56 28.82
CA GLY A 437 -2.39 -9.30 28.83
C GLY A 437 -3.82 -9.38 28.30
N PRO A 438 -4.63 -8.34 28.52
CA PRO A 438 -6.02 -8.30 28.09
C PRO A 438 -6.14 -8.28 26.56
N TYR A 439 -7.15 -8.97 26.03
CA TYR A 439 -7.47 -8.89 24.62
C TYR A 439 -8.98 -8.73 24.42
N TYR A 440 -9.35 -8.01 23.37
CA TYR A 440 -10.73 -7.75 23.03
C TYR A 440 -11.38 -8.97 22.37
N MET A 441 -12.51 -9.41 22.90
CA MET A 441 -13.23 -10.60 22.45
C MET A 441 -14.38 -10.29 21.48
N GLY A 442 -14.73 -9.03 21.31
CA GLY A 442 -15.74 -8.61 20.33
C GLY A 442 -15.23 -8.73 18.90
N GLY A 443 -16.09 -9.11 17.98
CA GLY A 443 -15.80 -9.16 16.55
C GLY A 443 -16.28 -10.44 15.87
N VAL A 444 -16.52 -10.32 14.57
CA VAL A 444 -17.04 -11.44 13.77
C VAL A 444 -15.97 -12.53 13.65
N GLY A 445 -16.30 -13.74 14.06
CA GLY A 445 -15.51 -14.97 13.84
C GLY A 445 -14.24 -15.13 14.66
N GLY A 446 -13.91 -14.23 15.58
CA GLY A 446 -12.71 -14.32 16.42
C GLY A 446 -12.95 -14.22 17.92
N GLY A 447 -14.11 -13.77 18.33
CA GLY A 447 -14.47 -13.64 19.73
C GLY A 447 -15.50 -14.67 20.15
N LEU A 448 -15.34 -15.16 21.36
CA LEU A 448 -16.37 -15.95 22.04
C LEU A 448 -17.63 -15.13 22.36
N GLY A 449 -17.69 -13.87 21.92
CA GLY A 449 -18.81 -12.95 22.14
C GLY A 449 -20.12 -13.26 21.40
N LEU A 450 -20.11 -14.17 20.46
CA LEU A 450 -21.32 -14.58 19.71
C LEU A 450 -22.27 -15.48 20.52
N GLY A 451 -22.20 -15.54 21.80
CA GLY A 451 -23.11 -16.36 22.61
C GLY A 451 -23.51 -15.75 23.95
N MET A 452 -22.90 -14.67 24.34
CA MET A 452 -23.28 -13.96 25.53
C MET A 452 -24.19 -12.81 25.17
N GLY A 453 -25.48 -12.94 25.51
CA GLY A 453 -26.50 -11.94 25.23
C GLY A 453 -26.15 -10.58 25.78
N TYR A 454 -25.58 -9.73 24.90
CA TYR A 454 -25.47 -8.32 25.18
C TYR A 454 -26.85 -7.69 25.07
N ASN A 455 -27.35 -7.17 26.15
CA ASN A 455 -28.47 -6.26 26.12
C ASN A 455 -28.13 -5.12 25.16
N SER A 456 -28.97 -4.93 24.17
CA SER A 456 -28.87 -3.87 23.16
C SER A 456 -28.67 -2.53 23.87
N VAL A 457 -27.46 -2.01 23.85
CA VAL A 457 -27.22 -0.60 24.13
C VAL A 457 -27.86 0.16 22.98
N GLN A 458 -28.97 0.85 23.26
CA GLN A 458 -29.62 1.73 22.31
C GLN A 458 -28.67 2.90 22.01
N PHE A 459 -27.92 2.77 20.92
CA PHE A 459 -27.20 3.91 20.36
C PHE A 459 -28.24 4.83 19.69
N GLY A 460 -28.59 5.91 20.38
CA GLY A 460 -29.52 6.92 19.89
C GLY A 460 -28.86 7.89 18.90
N TYR A 461 -28.46 7.40 17.74
CA TYR A 461 -28.04 8.26 16.64
C TYR A 461 -29.19 8.45 15.64
N PRO A 462 -29.41 9.67 15.12
CA PRO A 462 -30.43 9.91 14.12
C PRO A 462 -30.09 9.11 12.85
N LEU A 463 -31.01 8.26 12.43
CA LEU A 463 -30.96 7.54 11.18
C LEU A 463 -30.95 8.57 10.03
N MET A 464 -29.84 8.68 9.33
CA MET A 464 -29.89 9.21 7.98
C MET A 464 -30.75 8.26 7.14
N SER A 465 -31.78 8.80 6.48
CA SER A 465 -32.60 8.05 5.54
C SER A 465 -31.83 7.82 4.25
N VAL A 466 -30.89 6.86 4.28
CA VAL A 466 -30.22 6.38 3.08
C VAL A 466 -31.20 5.50 2.34
N LYS A 467 -31.56 5.86 1.11
CA LYS A 467 -32.31 4.99 0.20
C LYS A 467 -31.47 3.75 -0.10
N ILE A 468 -31.75 2.67 0.61
CA ILE A 468 -31.15 1.37 0.36
C ILE A 468 -31.74 0.83 -0.91
N LEU A 469 -30.95 0.69 -1.95
CA LEU A 469 -31.28 -0.18 -3.08
C LEU A 469 -31.11 -1.63 -2.60
N PRO A 470 -32.11 -2.50 -2.78
CA PRO A 470 -32.04 -3.86 -2.29
C PRO A 470 -30.94 -4.62 -3.06
N ILE A 471 -29.93 -5.09 -2.34
CA ILE A 471 -28.96 -6.04 -2.87
C ILE A 471 -29.65 -7.42 -2.86
N THR A 472 -30.16 -7.83 -4.00
CA THR A 472 -30.63 -9.21 -4.20
C THR A 472 -29.43 -10.14 -4.31
N VAL A 473 -29.03 -10.74 -3.19
CA VAL A 473 -28.14 -11.89 -3.20
C VAL A 473 -28.98 -13.12 -3.48
N SER A 474 -29.00 -13.58 -4.73
CA SER A 474 -29.60 -14.87 -5.06
C SER A 474 -28.62 -15.99 -4.67
N TRP A 475 -28.93 -16.72 -3.63
CA TRP A 475 -28.33 -18.01 -3.33
C TRP A 475 -28.97 -19.05 -4.24
N THR A 476 -28.28 -19.50 -5.27
CA THR A 476 -28.59 -20.80 -5.93
C THR A 476 -27.61 -21.83 -5.38
N LEU A 477 -28.19 -22.85 -4.78
CA LEU A 477 -27.54 -24.08 -4.30
C LEU A 477 -26.75 -24.79 -5.39
#